data_5c1ae095eb33cdf4fc591d1d6c7e5459
#
_entry.id   5c1ae095eb33cdf4fc591d1d6c7e5459
#
_cell.length_a   1.000
_cell.length_b   1.000
_cell.length_c   1.000
_cell.angle_alpha   90.00
_cell.angle_beta   90.00
_cell.angle_gamma   90.00
#
_symmetry.space_group_name_H-M   'P 1'
#
loop_
_entity.id
_entity.type
_entity.pdbx_description
1 polymer ?
#
loop_
_entity_poly.entity_id
_entity_poly.type
_entity_poly.pdbx_seq_one_letter_code
_entity_poly.pdbx_strand_id
1 'polypeptide(L)'
;MAARSAAIVIDAKTGKVLYSSNADGRRYPASLTKMMTLYLAFEAMANGKIGKNSRVVFSANAAAEPPTKLGVKRGGAITVETAILSMVTKSANDSATAIGELLGGNEANFAHMMTAKARALGMKGTVFRNAHGLPNPGQFTTARDMAVLGIALREHFPQYYSYFSQRSFLYGRRRINGHNRLLGRIKGVDGIKTGYTRASGYNLVSSVDDGDRRIVAVVIGGKSGGSRDNQMAALIKAYLPKASSRGSGMLIAKASGGNPITALAKVFLPKRDAPTPDSRPDDDAAYNEAPDGDAIASLVEETEPVIEEATPVVETRPVSRTKKVETVAAATADDVATARVAAAYGEPAKVDPVNTASVPSGWAVQVASSPKRSEAQALLDETSKQAPSVLADAVGFTVAFEKGGVTYYRARFGFGSKTAASKACNALKKKKIECYAVHQ
;
A
#
# COMPACT_ATOMS: atom_id res chain seq x y z
N MET A 1 -12.21 -16.27 -1.62
CA MET A 1 -13.01 -15.60 -2.67
C MET A 1 -12.13 -14.59 -3.37
N ALA A 2 -12.07 -14.62 -4.72
CA ALA A 2 -11.36 -13.61 -5.49
C ALA A 2 -12.01 -12.24 -5.22
N ALA A 3 -11.20 -11.22 -4.95
CA ALA A 3 -11.71 -9.87 -4.75
C ALA A 3 -12.44 -9.43 -6.03
N ARG A 4 -13.73 -9.11 -5.92
CA ARG A 4 -14.49 -8.59 -7.06
C ARG A 4 -13.79 -7.33 -7.57
N SER A 5 -13.57 -7.21 -8.86
CA SER A 5 -12.99 -6.02 -9.48
C SER A 5 -13.85 -4.79 -9.20
N ALA A 6 -13.24 -3.62 -9.21
CA ALA A 6 -13.94 -2.35 -9.11
C ALA A 6 -13.35 -1.37 -10.10
N ALA A 7 -14.21 -0.58 -10.77
CA ALA A 7 -13.74 0.44 -11.70
C ALA A 7 -14.67 1.67 -11.71
N ILE A 8 -14.11 2.82 -12.04
CA ILE A 8 -14.84 4.06 -12.22
C ILE A 8 -14.13 4.96 -13.24
N VAL A 9 -14.89 5.72 -14.00
CA VAL A 9 -14.39 6.81 -14.84
C VAL A 9 -15.15 8.08 -14.49
N ILE A 10 -14.43 9.14 -14.17
CA ILE A 10 -14.98 10.45 -13.84
C ILE A 10 -14.47 11.49 -14.83
N ASP A 11 -15.38 12.28 -15.35
CA ASP A 11 -15.04 13.51 -16.07
C ASP A 11 -14.41 14.51 -15.09
N ALA A 12 -13.13 14.78 -15.25
CA ALA A 12 -12.36 15.60 -14.33
C ALA A 12 -12.56 17.12 -14.54
N LYS A 13 -13.43 17.54 -15.47
CA LYS A 13 -13.87 18.93 -15.63
C LYS A 13 -15.22 19.21 -14.99
N THR A 14 -16.09 18.19 -14.90
CA THR A 14 -17.49 18.38 -14.44
C THR A 14 -17.81 17.56 -13.18
N GLY A 15 -16.97 16.58 -12.84
CA GLY A 15 -17.23 15.62 -11.76
C GLY A 15 -18.28 14.56 -12.13
N LYS A 16 -18.78 14.54 -13.37
CA LYS A 16 -19.75 13.55 -13.82
C LYS A 16 -19.11 12.17 -13.83
N VAL A 17 -19.79 11.19 -13.23
CA VAL A 17 -19.41 9.77 -13.33
C VAL A 17 -19.86 9.28 -14.72
N LEU A 18 -18.90 8.87 -15.54
CA LEU A 18 -19.13 8.37 -16.89
C LEU A 18 -19.29 6.85 -16.92
N TYR A 19 -18.65 6.15 -15.97
CA TYR A 19 -18.72 4.72 -15.78
C TYR A 19 -18.50 4.36 -14.30
N SER A 20 -19.20 3.35 -13.81
CA SER A 20 -19.06 2.85 -12.44
C SER A 20 -19.37 1.35 -12.38
N SER A 21 -18.49 0.60 -11.75
CA SER A 21 -18.68 -0.81 -11.43
C SER A 21 -18.08 -1.12 -10.07
N ASN A 22 -18.90 -1.53 -9.10
CA ASN A 22 -18.50 -1.79 -7.73
C ASN A 22 -17.62 -0.68 -7.09
N ALA A 23 -17.81 0.59 -7.54
CA ALA A 23 -16.90 1.69 -7.26
C ALA A 23 -16.79 2.05 -5.77
N ASP A 24 -17.81 1.75 -4.97
CA ASP A 24 -17.91 2.08 -3.55
C ASP A 24 -17.58 0.90 -2.63
N GLY A 25 -17.39 -0.29 -3.21
CA GLY A 25 -16.99 -1.46 -2.47
C GLY A 25 -15.57 -1.32 -1.88
N ARG A 26 -15.37 -1.78 -0.65
CA ARG A 26 -14.06 -1.77 0.02
C ARG A 26 -13.04 -2.62 -0.73
N ARG A 27 -11.86 -2.06 -0.97
CA ARG A 27 -10.71 -2.68 -1.64
C ARG A 27 -9.42 -2.34 -0.91
N TYR A 28 -8.42 -3.18 -1.09
CA TYR A 28 -7.07 -2.87 -0.62
C TYR A 28 -6.36 -1.96 -1.64
N PRO A 29 -5.86 -0.78 -1.22
CA PRO A 29 -5.26 0.17 -2.14
C PRO A 29 -3.93 -0.31 -2.73
N ALA A 30 -3.21 -1.18 -2.03
CA ALA A 30 -1.82 -1.49 -2.34
C ALA A 30 -1.01 -0.18 -2.51
N SER A 31 -0.08 -0.11 -3.46
CA SER A 31 0.74 1.11 -3.68
C SER A 31 -0.01 2.33 -4.22
N LEU A 32 -1.33 2.25 -4.45
CA LEU A 32 -2.14 3.47 -4.64
C LEU A 32 -2.11 4.36 -3.39
N THR A 33 -1.87 3.78 -2.21
CA THR A 33 -1.63 4.51 -0.94
C THR A 33 -0.62 5.64 -1.09
N LYS A 34 0.44 5.42 -1.90
CA LYS A 34 1.47 6.43 -2.14
C LYS A 34 0.96 7.70 -2.82
N MET A 35 -0.23 7.67 -3.43
CA MET A 35 -0.87 8.88 -3.94
C MET A 35 -1.20 9.85 -2.80
N MET A 36 -1.65 9.36 -1.64
CA MET A 36 -1.89 10.20 -0.46
C MET A 36 -0.58 10.65 0.19
N THR A 37 0.45 9.80 0.22
CA THR A 37 1.79 10.17 0.70
C THR A 37 2.37 11.31 -0.14
N LEU A 38 2.25 11.21 -1.46
CA LEU A 38 2.65 12.28 -2.40
C LEU A 38 1.79 13.54 -2.26
N TYR A 39 0.47 13.38 -2.04
CA TYR A 39 -0.41 14.52 -1.78
C TYR A 39 0.07 15.34 -0.58
N LEU A 40 0.35 14.69 0.55
CA LEU A 40 0.83 15.37 1.76
C LEU A 40 2.25 15.94 1.59
N ALA A 41 3.12 15.27 0.82
CA ALA A 41 4.43 15.82 0.46
C ALA A 41 4.29 17.09 -0.40
N PHE A 42 3.44 17.08 -1.42
CA PHE A 42 3.17 18.26 -2.26
C PHE A 42 2.52 19.38 -1.46
N GLU A 43 1.63 19.06 -0.55
CA GLU A 43 1.03 20.06 0.36
C GLU A 43 2.09 20.70 1.26
N ALA A 44 3.00 19.91 1.82
CA ALA A 44 4.11 20.42 2.63
C ALA A 44 5.08 21.28 1.81
N MET A 45 5.33 20.89 0.55
CA MET A 45 6.14 21.70 -0.39
C MET A 45 5.45 23.01 -0.77
N ALA A 46 4.15 22.98 -1.08
CA ALA A 46 3.37 24.15 -1.43
C ALA A 46 3.26 25.15 -0.28
N ASN A 47 3.28 24.65 0.97
CA ASN A 47 3.26 25.47 2.19
C ASN A 47 4.67 25.87 2.66
N GLY A 48 5.73 25.59 1.90
CA GLY A 48 7.10 25.97 2.24
C GLY A 48 7.72 25.19 3.43
N LYS A 49 7.04 24.16 3.94
CA LYS A 49 7.56 23.33 5.05
C LYS A 49 8.76 22.49 4.66
N ILE A 50 8.79 22.00 3.42
CA ILE A 50 9.91 21.28 2.81
C ILE A 50 10.09 21.79 1.37
N GLY A 51 11.31 21.68 0.85
CA GLY A 51 11.63 21.97 -0.55
C GLY A 51 12.08 20.72 -1.29
N LYS A 52 12.23 20.80 -2.62
CA LYS A 52 12.74 19.70 -3.46
C LYS A 52 14.05 19.13 -2.96
N ASN A 53 14.95 20.01 -2.48
CA ASN A 53 16.29 19.66 -1.99
C ASN A 53 16.33 19.34 -0.50
N SER A 54 15.21 19.43 0.22
CA SER A 54 15.16 19.06 1.64
C SER A 54 15.59 17.60 1.81
N ARG A 55 16.34 17.36 2.88
CA ARG A 55 16.93 16.06 3.18
C ARG A 55 15.88 15.12 3.79
N VAL A 56 15.75 13.92 3.23
CA VAL A 56 14.91 12.82 3.74
C VAL A 56 15.84 11.77 4.29
N VAL A 57 15.90 11.63 5.61
CA VAL A 57 16.75 10.65 6.30
C VAL A 57 15.99 9.33 6.45
N PHE A 58 16.67 8.22 6.22
CA PHE A 58 16.09 6.88 6.34
C PHE A 58 16.35 6.32 7.75
N SER A 59 15.29 6.17 8.50
CA SER A 59 15.30 5.47 9.79
C SER A 59 15.61 3.97 9.63
N ALA A 60 15.76 3.26 10.75
CA ALA A 60 15.82 1.80 10.72
C ALA A 60 14.54 1.18 10.13
N ASN A 61 13.36 1.76 10.45
CA ASN A 61 12.06 1.34 9.95
C ASN A 61 11.97 1.53 8.43
N ALA A 62 12.25 2.74 7.92
CA ALA A 62 12.23 3.01 6.48
C ALA A 62 13.21 2.12 5.70
N ALA A 63 14.44 1.94 6.18
CA ALA A 63 15.44 1.09 5.51
C ALA A 63 15.07 -0.40 5.51
N ALA A 64 14.31 -0.87 6.51
CA ALA A 64 13.87 -2.25 6.64
C ALA A 64 12.66 -2.61 5.75
N GLU A 65 11.99 -1.61 5.14
CA GLU A 65 10.80 -1.85 4.34
C GLU A 65 11.01 -2.94 3.28
N PRO A 66 10.01 -3.83 3.11
CA PRO A 66 10.06 -4.83 2.05
C PRO A 66 10.06 -4.22 0.65
N PRO A 67 10.55 -4.91 -0.37
CA PRO A 67 10.49 -4.46 -1.77
C PRO A 67 9.01 -4.23 -2.24
N THR A 68 8.81 -3.30 -3.18
CA THR A 68 9.83 -2.54 -3.94
C THR A 68 10.39 -1.38 -3.14
N LYS A 69 11.67 -1.14 -3.22
CA LYS A 69 12.34 -0.06 -2.48
C LYS A 69 13.53 0.52 -3.26
N LEU A 70 13.96 1.73 -2.93
CA LEU A 70 15.13 2.36 -3.50
C LEU A 70 16.41 1.71 -2.96
N GLY A 71 16.40 1.26 -1.70
CA GLY A 71 17.47 0.55 -1.04
C GLY A 71 18.46 1.48 -0.33
N VAL A 72 17.98 2.60 0.20
CA VAL A 72 18.79 3.51 1.02
C VAL A 72 19.03 2.86 2.38
N LYS A 73 20.29 2.89 2.86
CA LYS A 73 20.66 2.32 4.15
C LYS A 73 20.17 3.21 5.31
N ARG A 74 20.01 2.62 6.50
CA ARG A 74 19.76 3.35 7.76
C ARG A 74 20.77 4.50 7.92
N GLY A 75 20.27 5.68 8.26
CA GLY A 75 21.07 6.91 8.41
C GLY A 75 21.44 7.58 7.10
N GLY A 76 21.28 6.88 5.95
CA GLY A 76 21.41 7.47 4.63
C GLY A 76 20.31 8.49 4.36
N ALA A 77 20.53 9.37 3.42
CA ALA A 77 19.55 10.38 3.04
C ALA A 77 19.51 10.61 1.54
N ILE A 78 18.33 11.03 1.07
CA ILE A 78 18.10 11.49 -0.31
C ILE A 78 17.35 12.83 -0.27
N THR A 79 17.20 13.49 -1.40
CA THR A 79 16.35 14.68 -1.50
C THR A 79 14.86 14.31 -1.55
N VAL A 80 13.97 15.22 -1.16
CA VAL A 80 12.52 15.09 -1.35
C VAL A 80 12.19 14.76 -2.78
N GLU A 81 12.82 15.41 -3.76
CA GLU A 81 12.59 15.14 -5.18
C GLU A 81 12.95 13.71 -5.57
N THR A 82 14.10 13.20 -5.11
CA THR A 82 14.50 11.81 -5.34
C THR A 82 13.51 10.83 -4.71
N ALA A 83 13.00 11.14 -3.50
CA ALA A 83 11.98 10.33 -2.85
C ALA A 83 10.68 10.30 -3.66
N ILE A 84 10.20 11.46 -4.15
CA ILE A 84 9.02 11.57 -5.02
C ILE A 84 9.20 10.74 -6.29
N LEU A 85 10.30 10.93 -7.02
CA LEU A 85 10.61 10.20 -8.24
C LEU A 85 10.66 8.67 -8.01
N SER A 86 11.27 8.25 -6.91
CA SER A 86 11.34 6.83 -6.54
C SER A 86 9.95 6.23 -6.20
N MET A 87 9.07 7.00 -5.55
CA MET A 87 7.70 6.57 -5.27
C MET A 87 6.85 6.48 -6.52
N VAL A 88 6.96 7.43 -7.44
CA VAL A 88 6.18 7.44 -8.68
C VAL A 88 6.61 6.33 -9.63
N THR A 89 7.91 6.16 -9.86
CA THR A 89 8.45 5.20 -10.83
C THR A 89 8.57 3.79 -10.23
N LYS A 90 9.50 3.61 -9.29
CA LYS A 90 9.80 2.31 -8.66
C LYS A 90 8.75 1.87 -7.63
N SER A 91 7.87 2.79 -7.21
CA SER A 91 6.93 2.53 -6.12
C SER A 91 7.62 2.23 -4.79
N ALA A 92 8.74 2.92 -4.50
CA ALA A 92 9.62 2.67 -3.37
C ALA A 92 8.88 2.78 -2.02
N ASN A 93 8.87 1.69 -1.24
CA ASN A 93 8.23 1.63 0.06
C ASN A 93 9.05 2.39 1.11
N ASP A 94 10.36 2.17 1.12
CA ASP A 94 11.32 2.83 2.00
C ASP A 94 11.27 4.36 1.88
N SER A 95 11.17 4.89 0.67
CA SER A 95 11.03 6.33 0.44
C SER A 95 9.68 6.86 0.92
N ALA A 96 8.60 6.05 0.79
CA ALA A 96 7.29 6.45 1.29
C ALA A 96 7.27 6.53 2.83
N THR A 97 7.85 5.54 3.52
CA THR A 97 8.00 5.54 4.97
C THR A 97 8.88 6.70 5.43
N ALA A 98 10.03 6.94 4.79
CA ALA A 98 10.92 8.05 5.15
C ALA A 98 10.26 9.44 4.97
N ILE A 99 9.47 9.65 3.91
CA ILE A 99 8.64 10.86 3.75
C ILE A 99 7.56 10.92 4.84
N GLY A 100 6.92 9.79 5.16
CA GLY A 100 5.93 9.74 6.23
C GLY A 100 6.51 10.12 7.59
N GLU A 101 7.70 9.61 7.91
CA GLU A 101 8.41 9.95 9.15
C GLU A 101 8.87 11.42 9.16
N LEU A 102 9.32 11.96 8.03
CA LEU A 102 9.70 13.37 7.91
C LEU A 102 8.50 14.30 8.20
N LEU A 103 7.32 13.97 7.71
CA LEU A 103 6.14 14.83 7.81
C LEU A 103 5.33 14.59 9.09
N GLY A 104 5.28 13.36 9.58
CA GLY A 104 4.48 12.96 10.74
C GLY A 104 5.26 12.69 12.01
N GLY A 105 6.61 12.80 11.96
CA GLY A 105 7.49 12.41 13.07
C GLY A 105 7.66 10.88 13.20
N ASN A 106 6.61 10.12 12.90
CA ASN A 106 6.61 8.66 12.78
C ASN A 106 5.51 8.20 11.82
N GLU A 107 5.60 6.94 11.34
CA GLU A 107 4.66 6.41 10.35
C GLU A 107 3.22 6.30 10.88
N ALA A 108 3.03 6.00 12.16
CA ALA A 108 1.69 5.88 12.75
C ALA A 108 0.95 7.23 12.73
N ASN A 109 1.60 8.30 13.17
CA ASN A 109 1.06 9.66 13.09
C ASN A 109 0.80 10.07 11.65
N PHE A 110 1.72 9.74 10.74
CA PHE A 110 1.54 10.03 9.33
C PHE A 110 0.30 9.31 8.74
N ALA A 111 0.07 8.04 9.11
CA ALA A 111 -1.13 7.31 8.70
C ALA A 111 -2.43 7.95 9.23
N HIS A 112 -2.40 8.54 10.43
CA HIS A 112 -3.51 9.34 10.94
C HIS A 112 -3.70 10.62 10.10
N MET A 113 -2.62 11.35 9.77
CA MET A 113 -2.68 12.52 8.88
C MET A 113 -3.25 12.16 7.51
N MET A 114 -2.81 11.04 6.90
CA MET A 114 -3.34 10.54 5.63
C MET A 114 -4.84 10.27 5.70
N THR A 115 -5.31 9.65 6.78
CA THR A 115 -6.74 9.33 6.97
C THR A 115 -7.55 10.60 7.22
N ALA A 116 -7.05 11.53 8.02
CA ALA A 116 -7.69 12.83 8.23
C ALA A 116 -7.79 13.62 6.92
N LYS A 117 -6.72 13.64 6.11
CA LYS A 117 -6.73 14.28 4.78
C LYS A 117 -7.72 13.59 3.84
N ALA A 118 -7.80 12.26 3.85
CA ALA A 118 -8.80 11.54 3.07
C ALA A 118 -10.22 11.99 3.43
N ARG A 119 -10.54 12.12 4.72
CA ARG A 119 -11.85 12.65 5.16
C ARG A 119 -12.10 14.06 4.68
N ALA A 120 -11.09 14.93 4.78
CA ALA A 120 -11.18 16.33 4.33
C ALA A 120 -11.38 16.47 2.82
N LEU A 121 -10.87 15.50 2.03
CA LEU A 121 -11.12 15.41 0.58
C LEU A 121 -12.43 14.69 0.23
N GLY A 122 -13.20 14.20 1.22
CA GLY A 122 -14.45 13.50 1.01
C GLY A 122 -14.30 12.01 0.71
N MET A 123 -13.13 11.42 0.89
CA MET A 123 -12.85 9.99 0.72
C MET A 123 -13.38 9.21 1.93
N LYS A 124 -14.71 9.05 2.02
CA LYS A 124 -15.39 8.49 3.18
C LYS A 124 -15.13 6.99 3.39
N GLY A 125 -14.85 6.26 2.31
CA GLY A 125 -14.59 4.82 2.31
C GLY A 125 -13.10 4.45 2.46
N THR A 126 -12.20 5.39 2.87
CA THR A 126 -10.77 5.17 2.90
C THR A 126 -10.19 5.31 4.29
N VAL A 127 -9.34 4.36 4.68
CA VAL A 127 -8.51 4.41 5.90
C VAL A 127 -7.09 3.99 5.53
N PHE A 128 -6.10 4.81 5.89
CA PHE A 128 -4.69 4.51 5.75
C PHE A 128 -4.09 4.04 7.08
N ARG A 129 -3.13 3.10 7.02
CA ARG A 129 -2.41 2.53 8.17
C ARG A 129 -0.90 2.54 8.01
N ASN A 130 -0.41 2.88 6.82
CA ASN A 130 1.00 3.05 6.50
C ASN A 130 1.16 3.98 5.30
N ALA A 131 2.39 4.42 5.05
CA ALA A 131 2.70 5.39 3.99
C ALA A 131 2.80 4.75 2.58
N HIS A 132 2.94 3.43 2.49
CA HIS A 132 3.41 2.74 1.28
C HIS A 132 2.38 1.81 0.64
N GLY A 133 1.45 1.27 1.41
CA GLY A 133 0.40 0.37 0.89
C GLY A 133 0.71 -1.12 1.01
N LEU A 134 1.71 -1.51 1.80
CA LEU A 134 1.89 -2.92 2.17
C LEU A 134 0.67 -3.43 2.95
N PRO A 135 0.41 -4.73 2.93
CA PRO A 135 -0.80 -5.30 3.51
C PRO A 135 -1.00 -4.94 4.98
N ASN A 136 -2.14 -4.39 5.29
CA ASN A 136 -2.65 -4.16 6.64
C ASN A 136 -4.17 -4.35 6.62
N PRO A 137 -4.76 -5.21 7.46
CA PRO A 137 -6.21 -5.51 7.44
C PRO A 137 -7.09 -4.27 7.68
N GLY A 138 -6.58 -3.28 8.43
CA GLY A 138 -7.28 -2.03 8.71
C GLY A 138 -7.12 -0.95 7.64
N GLN A 139 -6.40 -1.22 6.55
CA GLN A 139 -6.17 -0.29 5.45
C GLN A 139 -7.05 -0.65 4.26
N PHE A 140 -7.92 0.26 3.86
CA PHE A 140 -8.85 0.06 2.75
C PHE A 140 -9.20 1.37 2.07
N THR A 141 -9.72 1.26 0.86
CA THR A 141 -10.19 2.36 0.02
C THR A 141 -11.35 1.92 -0.87
N THR A 142 -11.85 2.81 -1.71
CA THR A 142 -12.80 2.52 -2.79
C THR A 142 -12.25 3.07 -4.12
N ALA A 143 -12.75 2.57 -5.25
CA ALA A 143 -12.35 3.11 -6.54
C ALA A 143 -12.78 4.58 -6.69
N ARG A 144 -13.94 4.95 -6.15
CA ARG A 144 -14.42 6.34 -6.12
C ARG A 144 -13.49 7.25 -5.33
N ASP A 145 -13.08 6.85 -4.13
CA ASP A 145 -12.19 7.65 -3.30
C ASP A 145 -10.83 7.86 -3.98
N MET A 146 -10.30 6.82 -4.64
CA MET A 146 -9.04 6.95 -5.39
C MET A 146 -9.17 7.86 -6.60
N ALA A 147 -10.34 7.92 -7.25
CA ALA A 147 -10.60 8.89 -8.31
C ALA A 147 -10.66 10.33 -7.75
N VAL A 148 -11.31 10.54 -6.60
CA VAL A 148 -11.31 11.83 -5.89
C VAL A 148 -9.87 12.29 -5.60
N LEU A 149 -9.02 11.39 -5.08
CA LEU A 149 -7.62 11.71 -4.80
C LEU A 149 -6.84 12.03 -6.09
N GLY A 150 -7.12 11.32 -7.18
CA GLY A 150 -6.51 11.59 -8.49
C GLY A 150 -6.85 12.99 -9.04
N ILE A 151 -8.12 13.41 -8.89
CA ILE A 151 -8.58 14.76 -9.26
C ILE A 151 -7.91 15.78 -8.34
N ALA A 152 -7.96 15.58 -7.02
CA ALA A 152 -7.37 16.49 -6.04
C ALA A 152 -5.87 16.73 -6.25
N LEU A 153 -5.10 15.70 -6.60
CA LEU A 153 -3.66 15.83 -6.89
C LEU A 153 -3.41 16.80 -8.05
N ARG A 154 -4.21 16.74 -9.10
CA ARG A 154 -4.09 17.63 -10.25
C ARG A 154 -4.52 19.05 -9.93
N GLU A 155 -5.68 19.19 -9.30
CA GLU A 155 -6.27 20.50 -9.02
C GLU A 155 -5.49 21.30 -7.98
N HIS A 156 -5.02 20.61 -6.94
CA HIS A 156 -4.36 21.29 -5.81
C HIS A 156 -2.87 21.53 -6.06
N PHE A 157 -2.22 20.70 -6.88
CA PHE A 157 -0.78 20.73 -7.09
C PHE A 157 -0.40 20.65 -8.57
N PRO A 158 -0.96 21.50 -9.46
CA PRO A 158 -0.65 21.48 -10.89
C PRO A 158 0.85 21.64 -11.16
N GLN A 159 1.56 22.41 -10.33
CA GLN A 159 3.02 22.64 -10.43
C GLN A 159 3.86 21.39 -10.14
N TYR A 160 3.31 20.37 -9.44
CA TYR A 160 4.00 19.11 -9.13
C TYR A 160 3.43 17.93 -9.91
N TYR A 161 2.34 18.11 -10.63
CA TYR A 161 1.61 17.01 -11.27
C TYR A 161 2.44 16.28 -12.33
N SER A 162 3.36 16.97 -12.99
CA SER A 162 4.26 16.40 -14.01
C SER A 162 5.16 15.26 -13.48
N TYR A 163 5.34 15.14 -12.18
CA TYR A 163 6.03 13.97 -11.61
C TYR A 163 5.35 12.65 -11.97
N PHE A 164 4.01 12.62 -12.09
CA PHE A 164 3.26 11.39 -12.39
C PHE A 164 3.43 10.89 -13.82
N SER A 165 3.87 11.74 -14.73
CA SER A 165 4.17 11.36 -16.12
C SER A 165 5.60 10.85 -16.33
N GLN A 166 6.42 10.78 -15.28
CA GLN A 166 7.80 10.29 -15.37
C GLN A 166 7.83 8.79 -15.63
N ARG A 167 8.39 8.40 -16.79
CA ARG A 167 8.54 7.01 -17.20
C ARG A 167 9.76 6.35 -16.57
N SER A 168 10.78 7.12 -16.22
CA SER A 168 11.99 6.67 -15.55
C SER A 168 12.69 7.84 -14.87
N PHE A 169 13.61 7.56 -13.95
CA PHE A 169 14.56 8.55 -13.45
C PHE A 169 15.94 7.94 -13.22
N LEU A 170 16.95 8.78 -13.07
CA LEU A 170 18.31 8.36 -12.75
C LEU A 170 18.55 8.46 -11.25
N TYR A 171 19.04 7.37 -10.66
CA TYR A 171 19.52 7.34 -9.28
C TYR A 171 20.97 6.87 -9.28
N GLY A 172 21.88 7.80 -9.08
CA GLY A 172 23.28 7.60 -9.40
C GLY A 172 23.46 7.24 -10.89
N ARG A 173 24.15 6.14 -11.18
CA ARG A 173 24.35 5.63 -12.55
C ARG A 173 23.21 4.71 -13.04
N ARG A 174 22.19 4.44 -12.21
CA ARG A 174 21.12 3.48 -12.53
C ARG A 174 19.89 4.19 -13.06
N ARG A 175 19.43 3.82 -14.24
CA ARG A 175 18.10 4.18 -14.73
C ARG A 175 17.06 3.27 -14.08
N ILE A 176 16.08 3.87 -13.41
CA ILE A 176 14.96 3.19 -12.77
C ILE A 176 13.71 3.46 -13.60
N ASN A 177 13.15 2.40 -14.18
CA ASN A 177 11.95 2.48 -15.01
C ASN A 177 10.67 2.41 -14.16
N GLY A 178 9.63 3.10 -14.63
CA GLY A 178 8.31 3.12 -14.00
C GLY A 178 7.47 1.89 -14.35
N HIS A 179 6.41 1.69 -13.55
CA HIS A 179 5.48 0.56 -13.70
C HIS A 179 4.21 0.90 -14.49
N ASN A 180 3.96 2.19 -14.78
CA ASN A 180 2.79 2.61 -15.55
C ASN A 180 3.08 2.49 -17.06
N ARG A 181 2.64 1.39 -17.67
CA ARG A 181 2.86 1.09 -19.08
C ARG A 181 1.97 1.89 -20.04
N LEU A 182 0.97 2.61 -19.54
CA LEU A 182 0.09 3.43 -20.37
C LEU A 182 0.73 4.77 -20.73
N LEU A 183 1.70 5.24 -19.93
CA LEU A 183 2.47 6.44 -20.20
C LEU A 183 3.25 6.29 -21.52
N GLY A 184 2.94 7.16 -22.50
CA GLY A 184 3.52 7.12 -23.84
C GLY A 184 2.96 6.05 -24.76
N ARG A 185 2.06 5.15 -24.27
CA ARG A 185 1.32 4.19 -25.08
C ARG A 185 -0.05 4.75 -25.52
N ILE A 186 -0.71 5.49 -24.63
CA ILE A 186 -2.00 6.11 -24.91
C ILE A 186 -1.81 7.62 -24.89
N LYS A 187 -2.23 8.30 -25.98
CA LYS A 187 -2.14 9.76 -26.09
C LYS A 187 -2.94 10.42 -24.96
N GLY A 188 -2.35 11.42 -24.32
CA GLY A 188 -2.96 12.18 -23.23
C GLY A 188 -2.86 11.53 -21.85
N VAL A 189 -2.45 10.26 -21.72
CA VAL A 189 -2.20 9.66 -20.40
C VAL A 189 -1.00 10.34 -19.75
N ASP A 190 -1.20 10.93 -18.57
CA ASP A 190 -0.19 11.72 -17.86
C ASP A 190 -0.03 11.32 -16.37
N GLY A 191 -0.60 10.21 -15.97
CA GLY A 191 -0.47 9.67 -14.60
C GLY A 191 -1.36 8.45 -14.40
N ILE A 192 -1.54 7.98 -13.16
CA ILE A 192 -1.01 8.47 -11.88
C ILE A 192 -0.17 7.37 -11.22
N LYS A 193 -0.82 6.22 -10.83
CA LYS A 193 -0.14 5.22 -10.00
C LYS A 193 -0.67 3.81 -10.19
N THR A 194 0.24 2.85 -10.23
CA THR A 194 -0.05 1.41 -10.20
C THR A 194 0.07 0.87 -8.76
N GLY A 195 -0.61 -0.25 -8.49
CA GLY A 195 -0.49 -0.97 -7.23
C GLY A 195 -0.71 -2.47 -7.43
N TYR A 196 -0.09 -3.28 -6.57
CA TYR A 196 -0.31 -4.71 -6.53
C TYR A 196 -0.03 -5.26 -5.13
N THR A 197 -0.93 -6.08 -4.64
CA THR A 197 -0.69 -7.06 -3.58
C THR A 197 -1.49 -8.31 -3.92
N ARG A 198 -1.12 -9.45 -3.34
CA ARG A 198 -1.88 -10.70 -3.55
C ARG A 198 -3.38 -10.53 -3.21
N ALA A 199 -3.69 -9.75 -2.17
CA ALA A 199 -5.05 -9.51 -1.71
C ALA A 199 -5.82 -8.49 -2.55
N SER A 200 -5.13 -7.47 -3.12
CA SER A 200 -5.78 -6.44 -3.93
C SER A 200 -5.96 -6.81 -5.39
N GLY A 201 -5.15 -7.75 -5.92
CA GLY A 201 -4.94 -7.85 -7.35
C GLY A 201 -4.17 -6.65 -7.92
N TYR A 202 -4.20 -6.47 -9.24
CA TYR A 202 -3.52 -5.39 -9.94
C TYR A 202 -4.40 -4.14 -10.03
N ASN A 203 -3.88 -3.01 -9.55
CA ASN A 203 -4.58 -1.73 -9.45
C ASN A 203 -3.93 -0.68 -10.33
N LEU A 204 -4.73 0.28 -10.82
CA LEU A 204 -4.25 1.47 -11.54
C LEU A 204 -5.23 2.63 -11.35
N VAL A 205 -4.70 3.78 -11.00
CA VAL A 205 -5.37 5.07 -11.21
C VAL A 205 -4.68 5.73 -12.38
N SER A 206 -5.44 6.07 -13.40
CA SER A 206 -4.95 6.76 -14.60
C SER A 206 -5.67 8.08 -14.77
N SER A 207 -4.95 9.08 -15.24
CA SER A 207 -5.53 10.32 -15.69
C SER A 207 -5.13 10.57 -17.14
N VAL A 208 -6.05 11.18 -17.87
CA VAL A 208 -5.90 11.50 -19.28
C VAL A 208 -6.30 12.94 -19.49
N ASP A 209 -5.46 13.68 -20.20
CA ASP A 209 -5.70 15.03 -20.66
C ASP A 209 -5.37 15.11 -22.15
N ASP A 210 -6.36 15.24 -23.02
CA ASP A 210 -6.15 15.35 -24.47
C ASP A 210 -6.13 16.81 -24.96
N GLY A 211 -6.16 17.77 -24.02
CA GLY A 211 -6.27 19.21 -24.26
C GLY A 211 -7.71 19.70 -24.07
N ASP A 212 -8.68 19.07 -24.70
CA ASP A 212 -10.09 19.46 -24.61
C ASP A 212 -10.84 18.75 -23.50
N ARG A 213 -10.55 17.47 -23.27
CA ARG A 213 -11.25 16.61 -22.32
C ARG A 213 -10.30 16.06 -21.30
N ARG A 214 -10.83 15.83 -20.11
CA ARG A 214 -10.02 15.27 -19.02
C ARG A 214 -10.84 14.27 -18.22
N ILE A 215 -10.26 13.09 -18.01
CA ILE A 215 -10.85 12.05 -17.18
C ILE A 215 -9.86 11.53 -16.15
N VAL A 216 -10.39 11.04 -15.03
CA VAL A 216 -9.67 10.16 -14.10
C VAL A 216 -10.39 8.82 -14.08
N ALA A 217 -9.64 7.76 -14.34
CA ALA A 217 -10.15 6.38 -14.35
C ALA A 217 -9.41 5.53 -13.31
N VAL A 218 -10.13 4.62 -12.66
CA VAL A 218 -9.59 3.71 -11.65
C VAL A 218 -10.01 2.29 -11.98
N VAL A 219 -9.06 1.37 -11.92
CA VAL A 219 -9.27 -0.09 -11.94
C VAL A 219 -8.60 -0.69 -10.72
N ILE A 220 -9.34 -1.45 -9.94
CA ILE A 220 -8.85 -2.19 -8.77
C ILE A 220 -9.22 -3.67 -8.92
N GLY A 221 -8.27 -4.58 -8.66
CA GLY A 221 -8.57 -6.02 -8.63
C GLY A 221 -8.36 -6.74 -9.96
N GLY A 222 -7.56 -6.19 -10.87
CA GLY A 222 -7.22 -6.87 -12.12
C GLY A 222 -6.50 -8.20 -11.88
N LYS A 223 -6.74 -9.19 -12.74
CA LYS A 223 -6.14 -10.54 -12.65
C LYS A 223 -4.63 -10.53 -12.94
N SER A 224 -4.20 -9.67 -13.85
CA SER A 224 -2.78 -9.48 -14.21
C SER A 224 -2.49 -8.01 -14.52
N GLY A 225 -1.19 -7.65 -14.64
CA GLY A 225 -0.79 -6.32 -15.07
C GLY A 225 -1.27 -5.98 -16.48
N GLY A 226 -1.20 -6.95 -17.40
CA GLY A 226 -1.69 -6.79 -18.77
C GLY A 226 -3.21 -6.61 -18.83
N SER A 227 -3.97 -7.50 -18.19
CA SER A 227 -5.42 -7.42 -18.13
C SER A 227 -5.90 -6.09 -17.54
N ARG A 228 -5.28 -5.62 -16.44
CA ARG A 228 -5.56 -4.30 -15.85
C ARG A 228 -5.28 -3.15 -16.84
N ASP A 229 -4.15 -3.20 -17.54
CA ASP A 229 -3.76 -2.18 -18.52
C ASP A 229 -4.70 -2.15 -19.70
N ASN A 230 -5.13 -3.32 -20.20
CA ASN A 230 -6.10 -3.44 -21.30
C ASN A 230 -7.48 -2.93 -20.88
N GLN A 231 -7.96 -3.30 -19.69
CA GLN A 231 -9.22 -2.78 -19.15
C GLN A 231 -9.18 -1.26 -19.02
N MET A 232 -8.09 -0.69 -18.50
CA MET A 232 -7.92 0.76 -18.39
C MET A 232 -7.90 1.42 -19.76
N ALA A 233 -7.21 0.84 -20.75
CA ALA A 233 -7.17 1.35 -22.12
C ALA A 233 -8.57 1.35 -22.77
N ALA A 234 -9.35 0.27 -22.59
CA ALA A 234 -10.72 0.17 -23.06
C ALA A 234 -11.63 1.24 -22.44
N LEU A 235 -11.54 1.44 -21.12
CA LEU A 235 -12.28 2.50 -20.41
C LEU A 235 -11.92 3.90 -20.93
N ILE A 236 -10.62 4.19 -21.11
CA ILE A 236 -10.18 5.47 -21.66
C ILE A 236 -10.77 5.68 -23.07
N LYS A 237 -10.63 4.67 -23.96
CA LYS A 237 -11.14 4.74 -25.33
C LYS A 237 -12.66 4.99 -25.38
N ALA A 238 -13.41 4.31 -24.52
CA ALA A 238 -14.88 4.37 -24.51
C ALA A 238 -15.42 5.68 -23.88
N TYR A 239 -14.73 6.23 -22.87
CA TYR A 239 -15.30 7.30 -22.05
C TYR A 239 -14.62 8.67 -22.19
N LEU A 240 -13.38 8.78 -22.66
CA LEU A 240 -12.77 10.07 -22.96
C LEU A 240 -13.59 10.90 -23.98
N PRO A 241 -14.11 10.32 -25.07
CA PRO A 241 -14.96 11.07 -26.01
C PRO A 241 -16.30 11.56 -25.40
N LYS A 242 -16.76 10.90 -24.31
CA LYS A 242 -18.00 11.26 -23.59
C LYS A 242 -17.79 12.32 -22.51
N ALA A 243 -16.54 12.66 -22.19
CA ALA A 243 -16.21 13.70 -21.23
C ALA A 243 -16.47 15.10 -21.85
N SER A 244 -16.78 16.05 -21.00
CA SER A 244 -17.04 17.43 -21.42
C SER A 244 -15.77 18.14 -21.88
N SER A 245 -15.86 18.89 -22.96
CA SER A 245 -14.84 19.87 -23.33
C SER A 245 -14.97 21.17 -22.51
N ARG A 246 -16.13 21.40 -21.88
CA ARG A 246 -16.44 22.56 -21.07
C ARG A 246 -16.47 22.20 -19.59
N GLY A 247 -16.08 23.11 -18.76
CA GLY A 247 -16.06 23.01 -17.30
C GLY A 247 -14.89 23.80 -16.75
N SER A 248 -15.15 24.60 -15.76
CA SER A 248 -14.15 25.42 -15.09
C SER A 248 -14.39 25.39 -13.59
N GLY A 249 -13.32 25.34 -12.83
CA GLY A 249 -13.36 25.37 -11.37
C GLY A 249 -12.84 24.08 -10.73
N MET A 250 -12.48 24.20 -9.47
CA MET A 250 -12.05 23.06 -8.67
C MET A 250 -13.26 22.22 -8.27
N LEU A 251 -13.20 20.91 -8.56
CA LEU A 251 -14.20 19.93 -8.14
C LEU A 251 -14.00 19.53 -6.67
N ILE A 252 -12.74 19.53 -6.24
CA ILE A 252 -12.36 19.12 -4.88
C ILE A 252 -11.87 20.36 -4.13
N ALA A 253 -12.55 20.72 -3.05
CA ALA A 253 -12.13 21.87 -2.25
C ALA A 253 -10.78 21.59 -1.57
N LYS A 254 -9.85 22.56 -1.61
CA LYS A 254 -8.67 22.54 -0.73
C LYS A 254 -9.17 22.60 0.71
N ALA A 255 -8.74 21.64 1.53
CA ALA A 255 -9.08 21.62 2.95
C ALA A 255 -8.33 22.75 3.69
N SER A 256 -8.85 23.95 3.61
CA SER A 256 -8.42 25.10 4.39
C SER A 256 -9.60 25.52 5.26
N GLY A 257 -9.69 25.01 6.51
CA GLY A 257 -10.55 25.53 7.59
C GLY A 257 -12.06 25.64 7.34
N GLY A 258 -12.57 25.36 6.15
CA GLY A 258 -13.99 25.42 5.81
C GLY A 258 -14.55 24.02 5.52
N ASN A 259 -15.80 23.81 5.86
CA ASN A 259 -16.48 22.54 5.80
C ASN A 259 -16.44 21.94 4.37
N PRO A 260 -15.58 20.92 4.09
CA PRO A 260 -15.39 20.37 2.73
C PRO A 260 -16.61 19.59 2.22
N ILE A 261 -17.63 19.41 3.06
CA ILE A 261 -18.80 18.58 2.80
C ILE A 261 -19.68 19.19 1.68
N THR A 262 -19.72 20.52 1.55
CA THR A 262 -20.63 21.19 0.60
C THR A 262 -20.19 21.12 -0.86
N ALA A 263 -18.89 21.11 -1.16
CA ALA A 263 -18.40 21.03 -2.54
C ALA A 263 -18.51 19.60 -3.10
N LEU A 264 -18.23 18.59 -2.27
CA LEU A 264 -18.35 17.18 -2.62
C LEU A 264 -19.81 16.71 -2.72
N ALA A 265 -20.71 17.27 -1.90
CA ALA A 265 -22.14 16.96 -1.98
C ALA A 265 -22.72 17.29 -3.37
N LYS A 266 -22.21 18.34 -4.03
CA LYS A 266 -22.62 18.69 -5.40
C LYS A 266 -22.14 17.72 -6.48
N VAL A 267 -21.03 17.01 -6.24
CA VAL A 267 -20.37 16.15 -7.24
C VAL A 267 -20.73 14.66 -7.06
N PHE A 268 -20.97 14.21 -5.83
CA PHE A 268 -21.06 12.78 -5.52
C PHE A 268 -22.35 12.35 -4.81
N LEU A 269 -23.21 13.30 -4.37
CA LEU A 269 -24.52 12.95 -3.85
C LEU A 269 -25.55 12.95 -4.97
N PRO A 270 -26.52 12.00 -4.96
CA PRO A 270 -27.65 12.08 -5.86
C PRO A 270 -28.35 13.42 -5.70
N LYS A 271 -28.82 14.01 -6.81
CA LYS A 271 -29.62 15.21 -6.77
C LYS A 271 -30.91 14.96 -5.99
N ARG A 272 -31.56 16.03 -5.54
CA ARG A 272 -32.76 16.04 -4.68
C ARG A 272 -33.96 15.20 -5.17
N ASP A 273 -33.88 14.66 -6.39
CA ASP A 273 -34.94 13.85 -6.99
C ASP A 273 -34.70 12.32 -6.85
N ALA A 274 -33.76 11.92 -6.01
CA ALA A 274 -33.62 10.50 -5.65
C ALA A 274 -34.84 10.06 -4.79
N PRO A 275 -35.45 8.88 -5.06
CA PRO A 275 -36.59 8.39 -4.29
C PRO A 275 -36.26 8.34 -2.79
N THR A 276 -37.21 8.77 -1.97
CA THR A 276 -37.12 8.67 -0.51
C THR A 276 -37.13 7.22 -0.07
N PRO A 277 -36.62 6.88 1.13
CA PRO A 277 -36.51 5.49 1.61
C PRO A 277 -37.81 4.69 1.61
N ASP A 278 -38.98 5.35 1.53
CA ASP A 278 -40.28 4.70 1.50
C ASP A 278 -40.77 4.33 0.09
N SER A 279 -40.07 4.76 -0.96
CA SER A 279 -40.36 4.33 -2.33
C SER A 279 -39.31 3.31 -2.77
N ARG A 280 -39.53 2.02 -2.48
CA ARG A 280 -38.81 0.95 -3.17
C ARG A 280 -39.32 0.89 -4.62
N PRO A 281 -38.49 1.05 -5.65
CA PRO A 281 -38.83 0.58 -6.98
C PRO A 281 -38.90 -0.96 -6.89
N ASP A 282 -39.90 -1.55 -7.50
CA ASP A 282 -39.96 -2.98 -7.73
C ASP A 282 -38.66 -3.42 -8.44
N ASP A 283 -38.02 -4.47 -7.92
CA ASP A 283 -36.63 -4.88 -8.19
C ASP A 283 -36.34 -5.36 -9.63
N ASP A 284 -37.28 -5.22 -10.59
CA ASP A 284 -37.18 -5.93 -11.87
C ASP A 284 -37.08 -5.08 -13.14
N ALA A 285 -37.02 -3.75 -13.11
CA ALA A 285 -37.14 -3.00 -14.35
C ALA A 285 -36.08 -1.93 -14.68
N ALA A 286 -35.10 -1.65 -13.85
CA ALA A 286 -34.20 -0.49 -14.06
C ALA A 286 -32.70 -0.78 -14.14
N TYR A 287 -32.26 -2.03 -14.17
CA TYR A 287 -30.83 -2.38 -14.14
C TYR A 287 -30.28 -3.06 -15.40
N ASN A 288 -31.03 -3.11 -16.50
CA ASN A 288 -30.65 -3.87 -17.70
C ASN A 288 -30.00 -3.07 -18.84
N GLU A 289 -29.48 -1.87 -18.62
CA GLU A 289 -28.71 -1.16 -19.66
C GLU A 289 -27.38 -0.61 -19.16
N ALA A 290 -26.54 -1.49 -18.56
CA ALA A 290 -25.10 -1.31 -18.62
C ALA A 290 -24.57 -2.31 -19.66
N PRO A 291 -23.67 -1.94 -20.57
CA PRO A 291 -23.09 -2.92 -21.50
C PRO A 291 -22.45 -4.02 -20.66
N ASP A 292 -22.84 -5.26 -20.92
CA ASP A 292 -22.36 -6.46 -20.27
C ASP A 292 -20.84 -6.45 -20.15
N GLY A 293 -20.32 -6.94 -19.01
CA GLY A 293 -18.88 -7.10 -18.82
C GLY A 293 -18.23 -7.92 -19.94
N ASP A 294 -18.99 -8.74 -20.63
CA ASP A 294 -18.59 -9.54 -21.80
C ASP A 294 -18.34 -8.67 -23.04
N ALA A 295 -19.05 -7.56 -23.24
CA ALA A 295 -18.79 -6.65 -24.35
C ALA A 295 -17.42 -5.94 -24.24
N ILE A 296 -16.92 -5.75 -23.01
CA ILE A 296 -15.56 -5.22 -22.78
C ILE A 296 -14.52 -6.34 -22.92
N ALA A 297 -14.87 -7.58 -22.56
CA ALA A 297 -14.00 -8.74 -22.73
C ALA A 297 -13.79 -9.09 -24.20
N SER A 298 -14.84 -9.05 -25.01
CA SER A 298 -14.77 -9.33 -26.45
C SER A 298 -13.95 -8.31 -27.24
N LEU A 299 -13.96 -7.03 -26.83
CA LEU A 299 -13.09 -5.99 -27.42
C LEU A 299 -11.61 -6.17 -27.11
N VAL A 300 -11.27 -7.03 -26.13
CA VAL A 300 -9.89 -7.30 -25.70
C VAL A 300 -9.31 -8.53 -26.41
N GLU A 301 -10.14 -9.48 -26.86
CA GLU A 301 -9.67 -10.71 -27.53
C GLU A 301 -9.19 -10.52 -28.97
N GLU A 302 -9.65 -9.48 -29.67
CA GLU A 302 -9.26 -9.25 -31.07
C GLU A 302 -7.90 -8.57 -31.29
N THR A 303 -7.10 -8.31 -30.27
CA THR A 303 -5.80 -7.61 -30.40
C THR A 303 -4.62 -8.28 -29.71
N GLU A 304 -4.52 -9.60 -29.68
CA GLU A 304 -3.26 -10.25 -29.30
C GLU A 304 -2.30 -10.26 -30.49
N PRO A 305 -1.13 -9.59 -30.42
CA PRO A 305 -0.04 -9.87 -31.37
C PRO A 305 0.59 -11.20 -30.95
N VAL A 306 0.63 -12.14 -31.90
CA VAL A 306 1.44 -13.35 -31.84
C VAL A 306 2.89 -12.95 -31.56
N ILE A 307 3.42 -13.30 -30.39
CA ILE A 307 4.85 -13.19 -30.09
C ILE A 307 5.42 -14.57 -30.37
N GLU A 308 6.19 -14.63 -31.44
CA GLU A 308 7.05 -15.75 -31.83
C GLU A 308 8.05 -16.01 -30.69
N GLU A 309 8.04 -17.20 -30.11
CA GLU A 309 8.99 -17.65 -29.10
C GLU A 309 10.37 -17.82 -29.75
N ALA A 310 11.31 -16.98 -29.37
CA ALA A 310 12.71 -17.25 -29.63
C ALA A 310 13.27 -18.16 -28.53
N THR A 311 13.59 -19.37 -28.88
CA THR A 311 14.30 -20.36 -28.05
C THR A 311 15.68 -19.85 -27.65
N PRO A 312 16.12 -20.03 -26.39
CA PRO A 312 17.49 -19.71 -26.00
C PRO A 312 18.44 -20.83 -26.42
N VAL A 313 19.46 -20.46 -27.17
CA VAL A 313 20.62 -21.30 -27.47
C VAL A 313 21.46 -21.45 -26.21
N VAL A 314 21.62 -22.67 -25.76
CA VAL A 314 22.52 -23.05 -24.66
C VAL A 314 23.91 -23.20 -25.23
N GLU A 315 24.86 -22.37 -24.80
CA GLU A 315 26.27 -22.57 -25.03
C GLU A 315 26.96 -22.97 -23.70
N THR A 316 27.32 -24.24 -23.66
CA THR A 316 28.08 -24.87 -22.57
C THR A 316 29.59 -24.71 -22.84
N ARG A 317 30.36 -24.23 -21.86
CA ARG A 317 31.76 -24.70 -21.68
C ARG A 317 32.24 -24.54 -20.24
N PRO A 318 32.94 -25.54 -19.71
CA PRO A 318 33.37 -25.61 -18.31
C PRO A 318 34.82 -25.18 -18.13
N VAL A 319 35.16 -24.57 -16.99
CA VAL A 319 36.55 -24.66 -16.45
C VAL A 319 36.46 -24.77 -14.91
N SER A 320 36.94 -25.93 -14.49
CA SER A 320 37.33 -26.29 -13.13
C SER A 320 38.61 -25.53 -12.72
N ARG A 321 38.71 -25.12 -11.44
CA ARG A 321 39.89 -25.44 -10.59
C ARG A 321 39.72 -24.96 -9.14
N THR A 322 39.83 -25.91 -8.29
CA THR A 322 40.10 -25.91 -6.85
C THR A 322 41.39 -25.21 -6.44
N LYS A 323 41.38 -24.56 -5.26
CA LYS A 323 42.44 -24.53 -4.20
C LYS A 323 41.86 -23.76 -3.00
N LYS A 324 41.68 -24.42 -1.91
CA LYS A 324 42.48 -24.89 -0.76
C LYS A 324 42.59 -23.82 0.32
N VAL A 325 42.06 -24.21 1.43
CA VAL A 325 42.04 -23.73 2.81
C VAL A 325 43.40 -23.23 3.29
N GLU A 326 43.41 -22.14 4.06
CA GLU A 326 44.26 -22.04 5.24
C GLU A 326 43.63 -21.21 6.34
N THR A 327 43.49 -21.84 7.47
CA THR A 327 43.14 -21.34 8.80
C THR A 327 44.35 -20.71 9.44
N VAL A 328 44.21 -19.53 10.07
CA VAL A 328 45.06 -19.13 11.20
C VAL A 328 44.20 -18.50 12.28
N ALA A 329 44.46 -18.96 13.49
CA ALA A 329 43.77 -18.67 14.72
C ALA A 329 44.34 -17.46 15.48
N ALA A 330 43.44 -16.88 16.32
CA ALA A 330 43.65 -16.38 17.68
C ALA A 330 44.67 -15.24 17.99
N ALA A 331 44.17 -14.23 18.69
CA ALA A 331 44.49 -13.82 20.08
C ALA A 331 44.02 -12.37 20.27
N THR A 332 43.19 -12.15 21.24
CA THR A 332 43.24 -11.69 22.65
C THR A 332 43.42 -10.21 22.88
N ALA A 333 42.46 -9.71 23.69
CA ALA A 333 42.53 -8.72 24.78
C ALA A 333 42.86 -7.25 24.39
N ASP A 334 42.23 -6.24 24.89
CA ASP A 334 41.89 -5.88 26.27
C ASP A 334 40.87 -4.72 26.31
N ASP A 335 40.02 -4.82 27.26
CA ASP A 335 39.42 -3.89 28.20
C ASP A 335 39.73 -2.37 28.17
N VAL A 336 38.71 -1.67 28.70
CA VAL A 336 38.68 -0.34 29.31
C VAL A 336 38.21 0.81 28.45
N ALA A 337 36.90 1.09 28.55
CA ALA A 337 36.35 2.40 28.92
C ALA A 337 34.82 2.34 29.09
N THR A 338 34.40 1.87 30.25
CA THR A 338 33.10 2.19 30.85
C THR A 338 33.09 3.64 31.34
N ALA A 339 31.92 4.22 31.25
CA ALA A 339 31.36 5.32 32.01
C ALA A 339 31.23 6.66 31.31
N ARG A 340 29.96 7.06 31.36
CA ARG A 340 29.35 8.39 31.13
C ARG A 340 28.73 8.64 29.76
N VAL A 341 27.49 8.21 29.63
CA VAL A 341 26.29 9.07 29.40
C VAL A 341 25.05 8.29 29.82
N ALA A 342 24.72 8.35 31.10
CA ALA A 342 23.40 8.00 31.61
C ALA A 342 22.78 9.31 32.14
N ALA A 343 21.92 9.94 31.38
CA ALA A 343 20.90 10.89 31.84
C ALA A 343 20.20 11.51 30.62
N ALA A 344 19.15 10.88 30.14
CA ALA A 344 18.02 11.51 29.46
C ALA A 344 17.15 10.49 28.69
N TYR A 345 16.64 9.45 29.36
CA TYR A 345 15.42 8.77 28.94
C TYR A 345 14.76 8.14 30.15
N GLY A 346 13.48 8.47 30.39
CA GLY A 346 12.68 8.07 31.51
C GLY A 346 12.64 6.56 31.75
N GLU A 347 12.41 6.22 33.04
CA GLU A 347 12.42 4.88 33.59
C GLU A 347 11.61 3.85 32.78
N PRO A 348 12.15 2.64 32.55
CA PRO A 348 11.35 1.54 32.02
C PRO A 348 10.41 1.04 33.12
N ALA A 349 9.15 0.86 32.78
CA ALA A 349 8.13 0.29 33.65
C ALA A 349 8.62 -1.04 34.26
N LYS A 350 8.40 -1.16 35.58
CA LYS A 350 8.76 -2.31 36.42
C LYS A 350 8.34 -3.62 35.80
N VAL A 351 9.29 -4.47 35.52
CA VAL A 351 9.09 -5.87 35.13
C VAL A 351 9.08 -6.69 36.40
N ASP A 352 7.94 -7.32 36.73
CA ASP A 352 7.84 -8.27 37.82
C ASP A 352 8.67 -9.54 37.51
N PRO A 353 9.50 -10.03 38.49
CA PRO A 353 10.36 -11.18 38.28
C PRO A 353 9.62 -12.48 38.61
N VAL A 354 8.91 -13.04 37.64
CA VAL A 354 8.52 -14.46 37.69
C VAL A 354 8.60 -15.06 36.29
N ASN A 355 9.59 -15.94 36.12
CA ASN A 355 9.89 -16.75 34.92
C ASN A 355 10.52 -16.00 33.74
N THR A 356 11.78 -15.66 33.85
CA THR A 356 12.68 -15.38 32.74
C THR A 356 13.14 -16.66 32.05
N ALA A 357 12.23 -17.36 31.37
CA ALA A 357 12.61 -18.08 30.19
C ALA A 357 12.85 -17.00 29.14
N SER A 358 14.09 -16.81 28.69
CA SER A 358 14.47 -15.87 27.64
C SER A 358 13.47 -15.99 26.47
N VAL A 359 12.81 -14.90 26.13
CA VAL A 359 11.90 -14.87 24.98
C VAL A 359 12.71 -15.31 23.75
N PRO A 360 12.35 -16.43 23.09
CA PRO A 360 13.15 -16.94 21.98
C PRO A 360 13.17 -15.88 20.87
N SER A 361 14.36 -15.34 20.57
CA SER A 361 14.54 -14.45 19.42
C SER A 361 14.37 -15.25 18.14
N GLY A 362 13.64 -14.71 17.15
CA GLY A 362 13.47 -15.34 15.85
C GLY A 362 11.99 -15.46 15.42
N TRP A 363 11.59 -16.62 14.91
CA TRP A 363 10.24 -16.83 14.40
C TRP A 363 9.32 -17.46 15.43
N ALA A 364 8.08 -17.01 15.47
CA ALA A 364 7.05 -17.57 16.34
C ALA A 364 5.73 -17.78 15.58
N VAL A 365 4.90 -18.66 16.10
CA VAL A 365 3.50 -18.84 15.68
C VAL A 365 2.62 -18.17 16.74
N GLN A 366 1.88 -17.14 16.38
CA GLN A 366 0.89 -16.53 17.25
C GLN A 366 -0.45 -17.25 17.05
N VAL A 367 -1.06 -17.68 18.14
CA VAL A 367 -2.32 -18.43 18.14
C VAL A 367 -3.49 -17.62 18.74
N ALA A 368 -3.19 -16.68 19.64
CA ALA A 368 -4.23 -15.86 20.25
C ALA A 368 -3.70 -14.49 20.72
N SER A 369 -4.64 -13.63 21.16
CA SER A 369 -4.38 -12.38 21.85
C SER A 369 -5.55 -12.09 22.79
N SER A 370 -5.26 -11.79 24.08
CA SER A 370 -6.28 -11.47 25.09
C SER A 370 -5.85 -10.24 25.91
N PRO A 371 -6.81 -9.42 26.39
CA PRO A 371 -6.49 -8.36 27.35
C PRO A 371 -6.08 -8.89 28.74
N LYS A 372 -6.29 -10.18 29.01
CA LYS A 372 -5.88 -10.82 30.26
C LYS A 372 -4.75 -11.82 30.00
N ARG A 373 -3.65 -11.71 30.75
CA ARG A 373 -2.50 -12.61 30.65
C ARG A 373 -2.85 -14.07 30.94
N SER A 374 -3.72 -14.30 31.95
CA SER A 374 -4.17 -15.65 32.30
C SER A 374 -4.94 -16.34 31.18
N GLU A 375 -5.78 -15.60 30.45
CA GLU A 375 -6.51 -16.13 29.29
C GLU A 375 -5.55 -16.45 28.12
N ALA A 376 -4.55 -15.59 27.86
CA ALA A 376 -3.54 -15.87 26.85
C ALA A 376 -2.70 -17.10 27.20
N GLN A 377 -2.39 -17.33 28.48
CA GLN A 377 -1.70 -18.51 28.94
C GLN A 377 -2.56 -19.76 28.82
N ALA A 378 -3.83 -19.70 29.21
CA ALA A 378 -4.76 -20.82 29.07
C ALA A 378 -4.92 -21.27 27.60
N LEU A 379 -4.92 -20.30 26.65
CA LEU A 379 -4.98 -20.58 25.21
C LEU A 379 -3.69 -21.25 24.69
N LEU A 380 -2.50 -20.94 25.25
CA LEU A 380 -1.27 -21.68 24.95
C LEU A 380 -1.37 -23.12 25.43
N ASP A 381 -1.81 -23.33 26.67
CA ASP A 381 -1.92 -24.67 27.27
C ASP A 381 -2.95 -25.53 26.52
N GLU A 382 -4.07 -24.95 26.14
CA GLU A 382 -5.10 -25.61 25.34
C GLU A 382 -4.58 -25.97 23.94
N THR A 383 -3.91 -25.03 23.27
CA THR A 383 -3.33 -25.29 21.95
C THR A 383 -2.28 -26.39 22.00
N SER A 384 -1.45 -26.43 23.03
CA SER A 384 -0.46 -27.51 23.25
C SER A 384 -1.12 -28.86 23.43
N LYS A 385 -2.23 -28.94 24.15
CA LYS A 385 -3.01 -30.18 24.32
C LYS A 385 -3.70 -30.66 23.04
N GLN A 386 -4.18 -29.71 22.22
CA GLN A 386 -4.85 -30.03 20.95
C GLN A 386 -3.87 -30.45 19.84
N ALA A 387 -2.63 -30.00 19.90
CA ALA A 387 -1.63 -30.26 18.85
C ALA A 387 -0.24 -30.65 19.42
N PRO A 388 -0.13 -31.65 20.29
CA PRO A 388 1.12 -31.96 20.96
C PRO A 388 2.25 -32.34 20.00
N SER A 389 1.97 -33.07 18.93
CA SER A 389 2.98 -33.46 17.93
C SER A 389 3.47 -32.32 17.04
N VAL A 390 2.70 -31.25 16.92
CA VAL A 390 3.08 -30.07 16.12
C VAL A 390 3.92 -29.10 16.93
N LEU A 391 3.72 -29.09 18.26
CA LEU A 391 4.30 -28.14 19.21
C LEU A 391 5.30 -28.77 20.18
N ALA A 392 5.72 -30.04 19.93
CA ALA A 392 6.60 -30.79 20.81
C ALA A 392 7.90 -30.05 21.17
N ASP A 393 8.50 -29.39 20.18
CA ASP A 393 9.77 -28.68 20.31
C ASP A 393 9.58 -27.15 20.45
N ALA A 394 8.34 -26.69 20.60
CA ALA A 394 8.04 -25.28 20.63
C ALA A 394 7.73 -24.77 22.05
N VAL A 395 8.46 -23.75 22.49
CA VAL A 395 8.22 -23.10 23.78
C VAL A 395 7.09 -22.10 23.65
N GLY A 396 6.02 -22.27 24.43
CA GLY A 396 4.91 -21.33 24.53
C GLY A 396 5.25 -20.16 25.46
N PHE A 397 4.95 -18.92 25.04
CA PHE A 397 5.17 -17.72 25.83
C PHE A 397 4.18 -16.63 25.50
N THR A 398 4.01 -15.66 26.40
CA THR A 398 3.15 -14.50 26.18
C THR A 398 3.99 -13.24 26.02
N VAL A 399 3.57 -12.35 25.08
CA VAL A 399 4.19 -11.03 24.87
C VAL A 399 3.14 -9.95 25.08
N ALA A 400 3.39 -9.03 26.01
CA ALA A 400 2.53 -7.87 26.23
C ALA A 400 2.72 -6.84 25.10
N PHE A 401 1.64 -6.20 24.68
CA PHE A 401 1.64 -5.05 23.78
C PHE A 401 0.45 -4.14 24.05
N GLU A 402 0.64 -2.86 23.88
CA GLU A 402 -0.44 -1.88 24.06
C GLU A 402 -1.15 -1.56 22.75
N LYS A 403 -2.46 -1.42 22.84
CA LYS A 403 -3.31 -0.99 21.72
C LYS A 403 -4.48 -0.17 22.26
N GLY A 404 -4.50 1.13 21.93
CA GLY A 404 -5.60 2.03 22.34
C GLY A 404 -5.71 2.22 23.85
N GLY A 405 -4.59 2.26 24.59
CA GLY A 405 -4.57 2.38 26.04
C GLY A 405 -4.94 1.09 26.81
N VAL A 406 -5.10 -0.03 26.07
CA VAL A 406 -5.36 -1.35 26.66
C VAL A 406 -4.18 -2.26 26.42
N THR A 407 -3.65 -2.89 27.47
CA THR A 407 -2.60 -3.90 27.37
C THR A 407 -3.21 -5.22 26.96
N TYR A 408 -2.66 -5.83 25.91
CA TYR A 408 -3.00 -7.17 25.43
C TYR A 408 -1.80 -8.11 25.57
N TYR A 409 -2.07 -9.39 25.73
CA TYR A 409 -1.07 -10.46 25.81
C TYR A 409 -1.24 -11.38 24.60
N ARG A 410 -0.17 -11.48 23.80
CA ARG A 410 -0.11 -12.34 22.62
C ARG A 410 0.40 -13.71 23.01
N ALA A 411 -0.36 -14.77 22.75
CA ALA A 411 0.01 -16.14 22.96
C ALA A 411 0.79 -16.66 21.75
N ARG A 412 2.06 -17.08 21.95
CA ARG A 412 3.00 -17.45 20.89
C ARG A 412 3.78 -18.71 21.23
N PHE A 413 4.15 -19.47 20.18
CA PHE A 413 5.08 -20.59 20.23
C PHE A 413 6.34 -20.24 19.43
N GLY A 414 7.53 -20.41 20.04
CA GLY A 414 8.82 -20.09 19.42
C GLY A 414 9.29 -21.18 18.45
N PHE A 415 9.87 -20.77 17.31
CA PHE A 415 10.47 -21.64 16.30
C PHE A 415 11.78 -21.06 15.79
N GLY A 416 12.77 -21.92 15.51
CA GLY A 416 14.10 -21.49 15.07
C GLY A 416 14.15 -20.89 13.65
N SER A 417 13.09 -21.02 12.81
CA SER A 417 13.08 -20.52 11.44
C SER A 417 11.68 -20.17 10.95
N LYS A 418 11.60 -19.31 9.92
CA LYS A 418 10.35 -18.98 9.22
C LYS A 418 9.65 -20.21 8.66
N THR A 419 10.42 -21.11 8.07
CA THR A 419 9.90 -22.34 7.45
C THR A 419 9.27 -23.24 8.49
N ALA A 420 9.91 -23.42 9.65
CA ALA A 420 9.39 -24.21 10.76
C ALA A 420 8.09 -23.60 11.33
N ALA A 421 8.07 -22.30 11.60
CA ALA A 421 6.87 -21.57 12.06
C ALA A 421 5.70 -21.68 11.06
N SER A 422 5.98 -21.48 9.76
CA SER A 422 4.95 -21.60 8.73
C SER A 422 4.40 -23.03 8.59
N LYS A 423 5.26 -24.04 8.68
CA LYS A 423 4.87 -25.46 8.64
C LYS A 423 3.99 -25.80 9.85
N ALA A 424 4.39 -25.37 11.04
CA ALA A 424 3.62 -25.57 12.27
C ALA A 424 2.25 -24.87 12.20
N CYS A 425 2.18 -23.61 11.76
CA CYS A 425 0.91 -22.92 11.61
C CYS A 425 -0.01 -23.58 10.58
N ASN A 426 0.51 -24.09 9.47
CA ASN A 426 -0.29 -24.83 8.49
C ASN A 426 -0.83 -26.15 9.08
N ALA A 427 -0.08 -26.82 9.93
CA ALA A 427 -0.53 -28.02 10.63
C ALA A 427 -1.59 -27.71 11.70
N LEU A 428 -1.46 -26.59 12.43
CA LEU A 428 -2.46 -26.10 13.38
C LEU A 428 -3.78 -25.74 12.68
N LYS A 429 -3.71 -25.09 11.52
CA LYS A 429 -4.91 -24.75 10.72
C LYS A 429 -5.68 -25.99 10.23
N LYS A 430 -5.00 -27.08 9.93
CA LYS A 430 -5.65 -28.36 9.62
C LYS A 430 -6.44 -28.92 10.82
N LYS A 431 -6.07 -28.54 12.03
CA LYS A 431 -6.78 -28.87 13.28
C LYS A 431 -7.78 -27.77 13.70
N LYS A 432 -8.12 -26.84 12.80
CA LYS A 432 -9.04 -25.71 13.02
C LYS A 432 -8.54 -24.69 14.06
N ILE A 433 -7.25 -24.64 14.33
CA ILE A 433 -6.62 -23.63 15.21
C ILE A 433 -6.11 -22.49 14.35
N GLU A 434 -6.67 -21.29 14.54
CA GLU A 434 -6.25 -20.09 13.83
C GLU A 434 -4.87 -19.64 14.29
N CYS A 435 -3.98 -19.36 13.32
CA CYS A 435 -2.62 -18.94 13.62
C CYS A 435 -1.97 -18.17 12.47
N TYR A 436 -0.89 -17.47 12.78
CA TYR A 436 0.00 -16.87 11.78
C TYR A 436 1.46 -16.85 12.29
N ALA A 437 2.40 -17.04 11.36
CA ALA A 437 3.82 -16.97 11.66
C ALA A 437 4.28 -15.49 11.72
N VAL A 438 5.03 -15.13 12.77
CA VAL A 438 5.55 -13.78 13.01
C VAL A 438 7.05 -13.84 13.32
N HIS A 439 7.77 -12.79 12.96
CA HIS A 439 9.13 -12.55 13.43
C HIS A 439 9.07 -11.72 14.72
N GLN A 440 9.88 -12.07 15.69
CA GLN A 440 9.98 -11.36 16.99
C GLN A 440 11.01 -10.26 16.92
#